data_a39e784a86104ed8583873d057da7065
#
_entry.id   a39e784a86104ed8583873d057da7065
#
_cell.length_a   1.000
_cell.length_b   1.000
_cell.length_c   1.000
_cell.angle_alpha   90.00
_cell.angle_beta   90.00
_cell.angle_gamma   90.00
#
_symmetry.space_group_name_H-M   'P 1'
#
loop_
_entity.id
_entity.type
_entity.pdbx_description
1 polymer ?
#
loop_
_entity_poly.entity_id
_entity_poly.type
_entity_poly.pdbx_seq_one_letter_code
_entity_poly.pdbx_strand_id
1 'polypeptide(L)'
;MSTHGAQVAGLVRRFPDPEKRCGTAPAVAVWRIAKSLVLLRCRSSPMGIVDIGGALAHADLRTPLGLGLYRYGFRTIESRVLVGLLRRDDVVIDGGANIGLFSLLAAATVGPSGRVIACEPSPRTMALLNANANLNGFDVIERHEVALSDQPGTASFVVFDNASGLASFAPGLDGGKVIEVNTATLDDLTARLSAPVAVLKLDVEGAEVKALRGARSMLGRDLPLVLLEVEPGHLGRQGSSVEDLRQTLHPLGYEAYAIRGDARLVKITGPWQPAPAASPNLVLAPAARADRIESLRTPV
;
A
#
# COMPACT_ATOMS: atom_id res chain seq x y z
N MET A 1 31.29 14.16 0.29
CA MET A 1 29.95 14.76 0.36
C MET A 1 29.69 15.49 -0.95
N SER A 2 28.93 14.92 -1.84
CA SER A 2 28.76 15.41 -3.22
C SER A 2 27.73 16.53 -3.27
N THR A 3 28.02 17.53 -4.07
CA THR A 3 27.22 18.75 -4.34
C THR A 3 25.81 18.48 -4.94
N HIS A 4 25.47 17.23 -5.21
CA HIS A 4 24.14 16.82 -5.71
C HIS A 4 23.04 16.84 -4.64
N GLY A 5 23.38 16.66 -3.35
CA GLY A 5 22.38 16.66 -2.27
C GLY A 5 21.77 18.03 -1.98
N ALA A 6 22.49 19.11 -2.25
CA ALA A 6 22.02 20.47 -1.95
C ALA A 6 21.03 21.03 -3.00
N GLN A 7 21.05 20.54 -4.26
CA GLN A 7 20.12 20.98 -5.30
C GLN A 7 18.74 20.30 -5.21
N VAL A 8 18.65 19.14 -4.59
CA VAL A 8 17.39 18.40 -4.44
C VAL A 8 16.52 18.98 -3.31
N ALA A 9 17.14 19.52 -2.25
CA ALA A 9 16.42 20.11 -1.11
C ALA A 9 15.56 21.33 -1.47
N GLY A 10 15.81 21.99 -2.60
CA GLY A 10 15.04 23.16 -3.06
C GLY A 10 13.70 22.83 -3.74
N LEU A 11 13.41 21.56 -4.09
CA LEU A 11 12.21 21.15 -4.83
C LEU A 11 11.12 20.51 -3.96
N VAL A 12 11.40 20.24 -2.69
CA VAL A 12 10.43 19.67 -1.76
C VAL A 12 9.64 20.81 -1.10
N ARG A 13 8.76 21.48 -1.83
CA ARG A 13 7.79 22.40 -1.25
C ARG A 13 6.39 21.80 -1.32
N ARG A 14 5.79 21.57 -0.16
CA ARG A 14 4.37 21.30 -0.03
C ARG A 14 3.61 22.56 -0.41
N PHE A 15 2.80 22.51 -1.47
CA PHE A 15 1.80 23.53 -1.72
C PHE A 15 0.53 23.17 -0.91
N PRO A 16 0.10 24.01 0.04
CA PRO A 16 -1.17 23.80 0.71
C PRO A 16 -2.31 23.84 -0.31
N ASP A 17 -3.35 23.01 -0.09
CA ASP A 17 -4.54 22.99 -0.92
C ASP A 17 -5.33 24.30 -0.70
N PRO A 18 -5.37 25.22 -1.67
CA PRO A 18 -6.01 26.51 -1.48
C PRO A 18 -7.54 26.43 -1.48
N GLU A 19 -8.14 25.36 -2.01
CA GLU A 19 -9.58 25.16 -2.00
C GLU A 19 -10.11 24.92 -0.57
N LYS A 20 -9.25 24.44 0.33
CA LYS A 20 -9.60 24.21 1.75
C LYS A 20 -9.30 25.38 2.68
N ARG A 21 -8.57 26.43 2.25
CA ARG A 21 -8.08 27.51 3.13
C ARG A 21 -8.30 28.95 2.65
N CYS A 22 -8.62 29.19 1.37
CA CYS A 22 -8.76 30.57 0.85
C CYS A 22 -9.84 30.66 -0.22
N GLY A 23 -11.03 31.14 0.17
CA GLY A 23 -12.14 31.44 -0.74
C GLY A 23 -12.01 32.75 -1.50
N THR A 24 -10.81 33.33 -1.71
CA THR A 24 -10.65 34.58 -2.44
C THR A 24 -10.15 34.35 -3.86
N ALA A 25 -10.79 34.96 -4.86
CA ALA A 25 -10.48 34.82 -6.28
C ALA A 25 -9.00 35.05 -6.64
N PRO A 26 -8.20 35.93 -6.01
CA PRO A 26 -6.79 36.10 -6.32
C PRO A 26 -5.93 34.88 -5.93
N ALA A 27 -6.23 34.20 -4.81
CA ALA A 27 -5.46 33.03 -4.37
C ALA A 27 -5.66 31.84 -5.31
N VAL A 28 -6.87 31.67 -5.85
CA VAL A 28 -7.20 30.65 -6.86
C VAL A 28 -6.47 30.93 -8.18
N ALA A 29 -6.36 32.19 -8.59
CA ALA A 29 -5.64 32.58 -9.82
C ALA A 29 -4.12 32.31 -9.69
N VAL A 30 -3.50 32.70 -8.57
CA VAL A 30 -2.09 32.41 -8.27
C VAL A 30 -1.84 30.91 -8.25
N TRP A 31 -2.74 30.14 -7.68
CA TRP A 31 -2.63 28.68 -7.66
C TRP A 31 -2.74 28.06 -9.05
N ARG A 32 -3.66 28.56 -9.92
CA ARG A 32 -3.79 28.10 -11.31
C ARG A 32 -2.53 28.38 -12.12
N ILE A 33 -1.91 29.56 -11.94
CA ILE A 33 -0.64 29.91 -12.59
C ILE A 33 0.48 29.01 -12.07
N ALA A 34 0.62 28.81 -10.75
CA ALA A 34 1.60 27.91 -10.17
C ALA A 34 1.42 26.47 -10.66
N LYS A 35 0.17 26.00 -10.77
CA LYS A 35 -0.15 24.69 -11.36
C LYS A 35 0.28 24.58 -12.81
N SER A 36 0.04 25.64 -13.61
CA SER A 36 0.44 25.66 -15.03
C SER A 36 1.96 25.69 -15.20
N LEU A 37 2.68 26.40 -14.34
CA LEU A 37 4.15 26.41 -14.33
C LEU A 37 4.73 25.05 -13.90
N VAL A 38 4.11 24.38 -12.93
CA VAL A 38 4.48 23.00 -12.55
C VAL A 38 4.24 22.05 -13.70
N LEU A 39 3.10 22.11 -14.38
CA LEU A 39 2.78 21.25 -15.53
C LEU A 39 3.73 21.51 -16.72
N LEU A 40 4.15 22.76 -16.94
CA LEU A 40 5.17 23.11 -17.94
C LEU A 40 6.53 22.52 -17.59
N ARG A 41 6.92 22.58 -16.31
CA ARG A 41 8.16 21.97 -15.81
C ARG A 41 8.13 20.45 -15.84
N CYS A 42 6.96 19.82 -15.64
CA CYS A 42 6.76 18.38 -15.75
C CYS A 42 6.98 17.82 -17.15
N ARG A 43 6.90 18.66 -18.21
CA ARG A 43 7.24 18.27 -19.58
C ARG A 43 8.75 18.08 -19.78
N SER A 44 9.56 18.83 -19.07
CA SER A 44 11.03 18.78 -19.16
C SER A 44 11.67 17.87 -18.11
N SER A 45 10.98 17.62 -16.97
CA SER A 45 11.46 16.75 -15.88
C SER A 45 10.27 16.06 -15.21
N PRO A 46 9.80 14.93 -15.77
CA PRO A 46 8.55 14.30 -15.34
C PRO A 46 8.66 13.59 -13.98
N MET A 47 9.88 13.37 -13.47
CA MET A 47 10.09 12.74 -12.17
C MET A 47 10.30 13.80 -11.10
N GLY A 48 9.51 13.72 -10.03
CA GLY A 48 9.67 14.51 -8.80
C GLY A 48 10.07 13.62 -7.63
N ILE A 49 10.56 14.23 -6.55
CA ILE A 49 10.74 13.57 -5.25
C ILE A 49 9.76 14.20 -4.27
N VAL A 50 9.00 13.38 -3.56
CA VAL A 50 7.93 13.79 -2.65
C VAL A 50 8.20 13.23 -1.27
N ASP A 51 8.05 14.06 -0.24
CA ASP A 51 8.01 13.62 1.16
C ASP A 51 6.64 12.99 1.46
N ILE A 52 6.63 11.72 1.82
CA ILE A 52 5.42 10.95 2.14
C ILE A 52 5.14 10.85 3.65
N GLY A 53 5.87 11.60 4.46
CA GLY A 53 5.65 11.65 5.92
C GLY A 53 6.56 10.71 6.71
N GLY A 54 7.86 10.77 6.44
CA GLY A 54 8.91 9.97 7.10
C GLY A 54 9.85 9.28 6.10
N ALA A 55 9.52 9.37 4.81
CA ALA A 55 10.35 8.87 3.73
C ALA A 55 10.17 9.73 2.47
N LEU A 56 11.10 9.59 1.52
CA LEU A 56 11.05 10.23 0.21
C LEU A 56 10.66 9.20 -0.86
N ALA A 57 9.85 9.60 -1.83
CA ALA A 57 9.46 8.75 -2.94
C ALA A 57 9.60 9.47 -4.28
N HIS A 58 10.07 8.76 -5.30
CA HIS A 58 9.98 9.22 -6.69
C HIS A 58 8.51 9.21 -7.13
N ALA A 59 8.09 10.27 -7.79
CA ALA A 59 6.75 10.42 -8.34
C ALA A 59 6.83 10.77 -9.82
N ASP A 60 6.24 9.95 -10.68
CA ASP A 60 6.08 10.31 -12.09
C ASP A 60 4.88 11.24 -12.22
N LEU A 61 5.17 12.51 -12.41
CA LEU A 61 4.17 13.58 -12.47
C LEU A 61 3.25 13.51 -13.71
N ARG A 62 3.52 12.59 -14.64
CA ARG A 62 2.63 12.28 -15.77
C ARG A 62 1.50 11.33 -15.38
N THR A 63 1.64 10.61 -14.27
CA THR A 63 0.64 9.68 -13.76
C THR A 63 -0.29 10.36 -12.76
N PRO A 64 -1.56 9.92 -12.66
CA PRO A 64 -2.49 10.42 -11.63
C PRO A 64 -1.95 10.22 -10.22
N LEU A 65 -1.33 9.07 -9.94
CA LEU A 65 -0.72 8.77 -8.64
C LEU A 65 0.42 9.75 -8.33
N GLY A 66 1.40 9.89 -9.24
CA GLY A 66 2.54 10.77 -9.01
C GLY A 66 2.16 12.24 -8.86
N LEU A 67 1.20 12.71 -9.66
CA LEU A 67 0.67 14.06 -9.53
C LEU A 67 -0.09 14.25 -8.20
N GLY A 68 -0.86 13.23 -7.78
CA GLY A 68 -1.56 13.21 -6.50
C GLY A 68 -0.57 13.28 -5.32
N LEU A 69 0.46 12.45 -5.35
CA LEU A 69 1.55 12.44 -4.36
C LEU A 69 2.25 13.80 -4.26
N TYR A 70 2.60 14.39 -5.39
CA TYR A 70 3.24 15.71 -5.44
C TYR A 70 2.35 16.81 -4.86
N ARG A 71 1.03 16.73 -5.12
CA ARG A 71 0.06 17.75 -4.70
C ARG A 71 -0.36 17.61 -3.24
N TYR A 72 -0.59 16.38 -2.76
CA TYR A 72 -1.23 16.10 -1.49
C TYR A 72 -0.35 15.32 -0.50
N GLY A 73 0.81 14.79 -0.96
CA GLY A 73 1.60 13.82 -0.22
C GLY A 73 0.90 12.46 -0.14
N PHE A 74 1.49 11.54 0.59
CA PHE A 74 0.89 10.22 0.85
C PHE A 74 0.31 10.18 2.26
N ARG A 75 -0.84 10.83 2.44
CA ARG A 75 -1.56 10.88 3.71
C ARG A 75 -2.98 10.33 3.56
N THR A 76 -3.07 9.13 2.98
CA THR A 76 -4.35 8.42 2.88
C THR A 76 -4.81 7.97 4.27
N ILE A 77 -6.07 7.59 4.38
CA ILE A 77 -6.62 7.05 5.62
C ILE A 77 -5.90 5.74 5.95
N GLU A 78 -5.66 4.91 4.95
CA GLU A 78 -4.99 3.61 5.05
C GLU A 78 -3.53 3.77 5.52
N SER A 79 -2.80 4.77 5.01
CA SER A 79 -1.41 5.02 5.43
C SER A 79 -1.34 5.40 6.91
N ARG A 80 -2.33 6.18 7.40
CA ARG A 80 -2.43 6.54 8.83
C ARG A 80 -2.78 5.33 9.68
N VAL A 81 -3.69 4.47 9.21
CA VAL A 81 -4.05 3.23 9.90
C VAL A 81 -2.84 2.31 9.95
N LEU A 82 -2.15 2.05 8.81
CA LEU A 82 -0.97 1.21 8.79
C LEU A 82 0.07 1.66 9.84
N VAL A 83 0.44 2.95 9.81
CA VAL A 83 1.40 3.50 10.79
C VAL A 83 0.91 3.30 12.23
N GLY A 84 -0.39 3.41 12.49
CA GLY A 84 -0.99 3.16 13.81
C GLY A 84 -0.99 1.70 14.25
N LEU A 85 -0.93 0.75 13.31
CA LEU A 85 -0.82 -0.68 13.59
C LEU A 85 0.62 -1.11 13.89
N LEU A 86 1.61 -0.35 13.43
CA LEU A 86 3.03 -0.73 13.50
C LEU A 86 3.68 -0.33 14.82
N ARG A 87 4.65 -1.12 15.23
CA ARG A 87 5.57 -0.85 16.33
C ARG A 87 7.01 -0.99 15.83
N ARG A 88 7.97 -0.45 16.59
CA ARG A 88 9.38 -0.68 16.30
C ARG A 88 9.70 -2.16 16.33
N ASP A 89 10.63 -2.54 15.47
CA ASP A 89 11.17 -3.90 15.33
C ASP A 89 10.17 -4.95 14.80
N ASP A 90 8.97 -4.50 14.37
CA ASP A 90 7.98 -5.39 13.74
C ASP A 90 8.50 -5.96 12.41
N VAL A 91 8.05 -7.19 12.11
CA VAL A 91 8.10 -7.77 10.77
C VAL A 91 6.78 -7.48 10.06
N VAL A 92 6.87 -6.88 8.88
CA VAL A 92 5.73 -6.41 8.08
C VAL A 92 5.78 -7.02 6.70
N ILE A 93 4.62 -7.43 6.18
CA ILE A 93 4.47 -7.83 4.78
C ILE A 93 3.61 -6.79 4.06
N ASP A 94 4.09 -6.32 2.91
CA ASP A 94 3.37 -5.43 1.99
C ASP A 94 3.12 -6.19 0.67
N GLY A 95 1.98 -6.86 0.57
CA GLY A 95 1.53 -7.55 -0.63
C GLY A 95 0.84 -6.57 -1.58
N GLY A 96 1.32 -6.52 -2.84
CA GLY A 96 0.97 -5.48 -3.79
C GLY A 96 1.64 -4.17 -3.42
N ALA A 97 2.97 -4.22 -3.21
CA ALA A 97 3.72 -3.08 -2.72
C ALA A 97 3.78 -1.89 -3.69
N ASN A 98 3.49 -2.12 -4.97
CA ASN A 98 3.51 -1.10 -6.02
C ASN A 98 4.87 -0.35 -6.00
N ILE A 99 4.89 0.96 -6.11
CA ILE A 99 6.13 1.78 -6.04
C ILE A 99 6.71 1.90 -4.60
N GLY A 100 6.16 1.17 -3.64
CA GLY A 100 6.69 1.01 -2.29
C GLY A 100 6.21 2.03 -1.26
N LEU A 101 5.13 2.78 -1.49
CA LEU A 101 4.70 3.84 -0.57
C LEU A 101 4.38 3.32 0.84
N PHE A 102 3.66 2.20 0.94
CA PHE A 102 3.38 1.55 2.22
C PHE A 102 4.64 0.91 2.82
N SER A 103 5.46 0.24 1.99
CA SER A 103 6.75 -0.34 2.41
C SER A 103 7.70 0.70 3.01
N LEU A 104 7.79 1.90 2.40
CA LEU A 104 8.64 3.00 2.89
C LEU A 104 8.14 3.53 4.25
N LEU A 105 6.82 3.74 4.41
CA LEU A 105 6.25 4.15 5.69
C LEU A 105 6.43 3.09 6.76
N ALA A 106 6.28 1.81 6.39
CA ALA A 106 6.55 0.70 7.30
C ALA A 106 8.01 0.70 7.74
N ALA A 107 8.98 0.78 6.80
CA ALA A 107 10.40 0.81 7.12
C ALA A 107 10.79 1.99 8.02
N ALA A 108 10.27 3.19 7.73
CA ALA A 108 10.49 4.37 8.58
C ALA A 108 9.94 4.19 10.00
N THR A 109 8.84 3.43 10.15
CA THR A 109 8.16 3.21 11.44
C THR A 109 8.84 2.10 12.24
N VAL A 110 9.10 0.94 11.63
CA VAL A 110 9.69 -0.21 12.33
C VAL A 110 11.16 0.01 12.66
N GLY A 111 11.87 0.83 11.87
CA GLY A 111 13.27 1.17 12.11
C GLY A 111 14.25 0.06 11.70
N PRO A 112 15.56 0.23 12.05
CA PRO A 112 16.63 -0.59 11.50
C PRO A 112 16.66 -2.04 11.99
N SER A 113 15.98 -2.37 13.09
CA SER A 113 15.87 -3.74 13.61
C SER A 113 14.59 -4.44 13.14
N GLY A 114 13.66 -3.71 12.52
CA GLY A 114 12.46 -4.26 11.89
C GLY A 114 12.76 -4.89 10.53
N ARG A 115 11.73 -5.44 9.91
CA ARG A 115 11.81 -6.01 8.55
C ARG A 115 10.55 -5.72 7.78
N VAL A 116 10.69 -5.39 6.50
CA VAL A 116 9.56 -5.23 5.57
C VAL A 116 9.77 -6.17 4.39
N ILE A 117 8.81 -7.06 4.14
CA ILE A 117 8.81 -7.97 2.99
C ILE A 117 7.83 -7.37 1.98
N ALA A 118 8.37 -6.78 0.91
CA ALA A 118 7.60 -6.12 -0.15
C ALA A 118 7.48 -7.04 -1.36
N CYS A 119 6.25 -7.35 -1.77
CA CYS A 119 5.95 -8.20 -2.91
C CYS A 119 5.24 -7.37 -3.99
N GLU A 120 5.83 -7.31 -5.17
CA GLU A 120 5.31 -6.60 -6.34
C GLU A 120 5.65 -7.36 -7.61
N PRO A 121 4.66 -7.83 -8.40
CA PRO A 121 4.93 -8.67 -9.56
C PRO A 121 5.44 -7.92 -10.80
N SER A 122 5.14 -6.62 -10.95
CA SER A 122 5.52 -5.86 -12.13
C SER A 122 7.00 -5.44 -12.08
N PRO A 123 7.86 -5.89 -13.02
CA PRO A 123 9.28 -5.51 -13.02
C PRO A 123 9.50 -4.01 -13.08
N ARG A 124 8.65 -3.29 -13.84
CA ARG A 124 8.72 -1.83 -13.94
C ARG A 124 8.40 -1.15 -12.62
N THR A 125 7.37 -1.61 -11.94
CA THR A 125 6.93 -1.07 -10.65
C THR A 125 7.92 -1.42 -9.56
N MET A 126 8.44 -2.66 -9.57
CA MET A 126 9.51 -3.11 -8.67
C MET A 126 10.79 -2.29 -8.84
N ALA A 127 11.15 -1.89 -10.06
CA ALA A 127 12.31 -1.01 -10.29
C ALA A 127 12.13 0.37 -9.61
N LEU A 128 10.92 0.93 -9.59
CA LEU A 128 10.61 2.17 -8.87
C LEU A 128 10.63 1.97 -7.35
N LEU A 129 10.10 0.85 -6.85
CA LEU A 129 10.21 0.47 -5.44
C LEU A 129 11.68 0.38 -5.01
N ASN A 130 12.52 -0.28 -5.81
CA ASN A 130 13.95 -0.38 -5.57
C ASN A 130 14.61 1.01 -5.50
N ALA A 131 14.30 1.89 -6.44
CA ALA A 131 14.81 3.27 -6.45
C ALA A 131 14.37 4.05 -5.20
N ASN A 132 13.11 3.86 -4.78
CA ASN A 132 12.55 4.50 -3.60
C ASN A 132 13.18 4.00 -2.29
N ALA A 133 13.37 2.69 -2.14
CA ALA A 133 14.04 2.12 -0.98
C ALA A 133 15.50 2.62 -0.87
N ASN A 134 16.23 2.61 -2.00
CA ASN A 134 17.61 3.09 -2.05
C ASN A 134 17.72 4.61 -1.77
N LEU A 135 16.76 5.42 -2.24
CA LEU A 135 16.71 6.87 -1.96
C LEU A 135 16.71 7.18 -0.45
N ASN A 136 16.10 6.28 0.35
CA ASN A 136 15.97 6.42 1.80
C ASN A 136 17.02 5.64 2.60
N GLY A 137 17.83 4.80 1.96
CA GLY A 137 18.75 3.91 2.66
C GLY A 137 18.04 2.86 3.51
N PHE A 138 16.84 2.40 3.08
CA PHE A 138 16.04 1.40 3.81
C PHE A 138 16.45 -0.02 3.43
N ASP A 139 17.56 -0.51 4.01
CA ASP A 139 18.04 -1.88 3.80
C ASP A 139 17.13 -2.94 4.42
N VAL A 140 16.23 -2.54 5.33
CA VAL A 140 15.25 -3.42 5.99
C VAL A 140 14.10 -3.84 5.07
N ILE A 141 13.99 -3.25 3.86
CA ILE A 141 13.00 -3.64 2.86
C ILE A 141 13.58 -4.77 1.99
N GLU A 142 13.11 -5.99 2.24
CA GLU A 142 13.33 -7.16 1.40
C GLU A 142 12.32 -7.15 0.24
N ARG A 143 12.80 -7.23 -1.00
CA ARG A 143 12.00 -6.99 -2.21
C ARG A 143 11.88 -8.26 -3.02
N HIS A 144 10.65 -8.70 -3.27
CA HIS A 144 10.31 -9.90 -4.02
C HIS A 144 9.50 -9.53 -5.26
N GLU A 145 10.07 -9.76 -6.45
CA GLU A 145 9.40 -9.59 -7.74
C GLU A 145 8.50 -10.80 -8.01
N VAL A 146 7.41 -10.90 -7.24
CA VAL A 146 6.46 -12.01 -7.29
C VAL A 146 5.04 -11.53 -7.07
N ALA A 147 4.08 -12.26 -7.65
CA ALA A 147 2.68 -12.16 -7.30
C ALA A 147 2.36 -13.15 -6.16
N LEU A 148 1.60 -12.71 -5.18
CA LEU A 148 1.17 -13.58 -4.09
C LEU A 148 0.04 -14.50 -4.56
N SER A 149 0.17 -15.80 -4.24
CA SER A 149 -0.77 -16.84 -4.65
C SER A 149 -0.84 -17.95 -3.60
N ASP A 150 -1.72 -18.92 -3.83
CA ASP A 150 -1.83 -20.15 -3.03
C ASP A 150 -0.82 -21.24 -3.42
N GLN A 151 -0.09 -21.04 -4.54
CA GLN A 151 0.94 -21.96 -5.03
C GLN A 151 2.08 -21.19 -5.70
N PRO A 152 3.34 -21.66 -5.57
CA PRO A 152 4.45 -21.16 -6.37
C PRO A 152 4.30 -21.60 -7.83
N GLY A 153 4.81 -20.79 -8.76
CA GLY A 153 4.76 -21.05 -10.20
C GLY A 153 4.81 -19.77 -11.02
N THR A 154 4.02 -19.71 -12.08
CA THR A 154 3.87 -18.50 -12.92
C THR A 154 2.38 -18.19 -13.16
N ALA A 155 2.09 -16.94 -13.43
CA ALA A 155 0.73 -16.46 -13.76
C ALA A 155 0.77 -15.34 -14.81
N SER A 156 -0.29 -15.24 -15.59
CA SER A 156 -0.52 -14.08 -16.47
C SER A 156 -0.96 -12.87 -15.64
N PHE A 157 -0.32 -11.74 -15.87
CA PHE A 157 -0.55 -10.50 -15.17
C PHE A 157 -0.73 -9.34 -16.15
N VAL A 158 -1.73 -8.50 -15.95
CA VAL A 158 -2.00 -7.37 -16.84
C VAL A 158 -1.40 -6.11 -16.26
N VAL A 159 -0.54 -5.44 -17.03
CA VAL A 159 0.07 -4.16 -16.67
C VAL A 159 -0.39 -3.06 -17.61
N PHE A 160 -0.55 -1.85 -17.09
CA PHE A 160 -0.95 -0.68 -17.85
C PHE A 160 0.20 0.33 -17.91
N ASP A 161 0.58 0.78 -19.10
CA ASP A 161 1.73 1.68 -19.26
C ASP A 161 1.56 3.05 -18.61
N ASN A 162 0.33 3.52 -18.44
CA ASN A 162 0.01 4.87 -17.97
C ASN A 162 -0.67 4.92 -16.57
N ALA A 163 -0.85 3.78 -15.89
CA ALA A 163 -1.53 3.72 -14.62
C ALA A 163 -0.73 2.86 -13.63
N SER A 164 0.15 3.49 -12.86
CA SER A 164 0.75 2.85 -11.69
C SER A 164 -0.33 2.69 -10.62
N GLY A 165 -0.97 1.58 -10.53
CA GLY A 165 -2.06 1.30 -9.58
C GLY A 165 -3.17 0.44 -10.17
N LEU A 166 -3.15 0.21 -11.48
CA LEU A 166 -4.08 -0.70 -12.14
C LEU A 166 -3.28 -1.83 -12.77
N ALA A 167 -2.80 -2.75 -11.97
CA ALA A 167 -2.19 -3.98 -12.45
C ALA A 167 -2.90 -5.16 -11.81
N SER A 168 -3.37 -6.13 -12.58
CA SER A 168 -4.26 -7.17 -12.07
C SER A 168 -4.06 -8.49 -12.80
N PHE A 169 -4.38 -9.60 -12.13
CA PHE A 169 -4.48 -10.94 -12.73
C PHE A 169 -5.66 -11.11 -13.69
N ALA A 170 -6.49 -10.09 -13.94
CA ALA A 170 -7.69 -10.23 -14.76
C ALA A 170 -7.36 -10.08 -16.26
N PRO A 171 -7.40 -11.16 -17.07
CA PRO A 171 -7.38 -11.04 -18.51
C PRO A 171 -8.68 -10.34 -18.98
N GLY A 172 -8.56 -9.41 -19.94
CA GLY A 172 -9.72 -8.78 -20.57
C GLY A 172 -9.97 -7.32 -20.18
N LEU A 173 -9.05 -6.68 -19.44
CA LEU A 173 -9.08 -5.22 -19.31
C LEU A 173 -8.50 -4.58 -20.59
N ASP A 174 -9.31 -3.76 -21.25
CA ASP A 174 -8.92 -3.10 -22.49
C ASP A 174 -7.67 -2.20 -22.32
N GLY A 175 -6.67 -2.38 -23.20
CA GLY A 175 -5.47 -1.53 -23.25
C GLY A 175 -4.33 -1.95 -22.32
N GLY A 176 -4.43 -3.05 -21.58
CA GLY A 176 -3.33 -3.58 -20.78
C GLY A 176 -2.42 -4.54 -21.58
N LYS A 177 -1.13 -4.60 -21.21
CA LYS A 177 -0.18 -5.58 -21.72
C LYS A 177 -0.14 -6.78 -20.78
N VAL A 178 -0.32 -7.98 -21.30
CA VAL A 178 -0.16 -9.23 -20.55
C VAL A 178 1.33 -9.56 -20.45
N ILE A 179 1.80 -9.82 -19.24
CA ILE A 179 3.14 -10.33 -18.96
C ILE A 179 3.02 -11.63 -18.13
N GLU A 180 4.01 -12.47 -18.17
CA GLU A 180 4.15 -13.60 -17.26
C GLU A 180 4.96 -13.16 -16.05
N VAL A 181 4.48 -13.50 -14.83
CA VAL A 181 5.12 -13.17 -13.58
C VAL A 181 5.27 -14.43 -12.71
N ASN A 182 6.30 -14.48 -11.88
CA ASN A 182 6.45 -15.53 -10.89
C ASN A 182 5.41 -15.38 -9.78
N THR A 183 4.92 -16.51 -9.24
CA THR A 183 4.07 -16.56 -8.05
C THR A 183 4.80 -17.17 -6.88
N ALA A 184 4.48 -16.72 -5.67
CA ALA A 184 5.00 -17.27 -4.43
C ALA A 184 3.90 -17.33 -3.37
N THR A 185 4.06 -18.24 -2.40
CA THR A 185 3.20 -18.26 -1.21
C THR A 185 3.80 -17.43 -0.08
N LEU A 186 2.95 -16.87 0.76
CA LEU A 186 3.42 -16.19 1.98
C LEU A 186 4.06 -17.17 2.96
N ASP A 187 3.63 -18.42 2.97
CA ASP A 187 4.25 -19.47 3.78
C ASP A 187 5.71 -19.70 3.38
N ASP A 188 6.02 -19.77 2.08
CA ASP A 188 7.41 -19.93 1.59
C ASP A 188 8.28 -18.71 1.93
N LEU A 189 7.74 -17.50 1.70
CA LEU A 189 8.46 -16.26 1.97
C LEU A 189 8.76 -16.05 3.46
N THR A 190 7.94 -16.61 4.34
CA THR A 190 8.07 -16.45 5.79
C THR A 190 8.63 -17.67 6.52
N ALA A 191 8.91 -18.76 5.81
CA ALA A 191 9.37 -20.04 6.41
C ALA A 191 10.64 -19.91 7.25
N ARG A 192 11.53 -18.97 6.92
CA ARG A 192 12.83 -18.77 7.57
C ARG A 192 12.89 -17.56 8.50
N LEU A 193 11.75 -16.91 8.76
CA LEU A 193 11.72 -15.77 9.68
C LEU A 193 11.93 -16.26 11.11
N SER A 194 12.81 -15.57 11.83
CA SER A 194 13.07 -15.82 13.25
C SER A 194 12.07 -15.09 14.18
N ALA A 195 11.42 -14.05 13.65
CA ALA A 195 10.42 -13.27 14.37
C ALA A 195 9.04 -13.40 13.68
N PRO A 196 7.94 -13.36 14.44
CA PRO A 196 6.61 -13.47 13.89
C PRO A 196 6.24 -12.25 13.02
N VAL A 197 5.45 -12.47 11.97
CA VAL A 197 4.85 -11.38 11.20
C VAL A 197 3.85 -10.66 12.10
N ALA A 198 4.03 -9.35 12.25
CA ALA A 198 3.19 -8.51 13.09
C ALA A 198 2.03 -7.89 12.32
N VAL A 199 2.28 -7.48 11.07
CA VAL A 199 1.29 -6.84 10.19
C VAL A 199 1.44 -7.38 8.77
N LEU A 200 0.32 -7.74 8.17
CA LEU A 200 0.17 -8.12 6.77
C LEU A 200 -0.73 -7.08 6.08
N LYS A 201 -0.22 -6.34 5.11
CA LYS A 201 -1.06 -5.55 4.19
C LYS A 201 -1.24 -6.35 2.91
N LEU A 202 -2.48 -6.47 2.43
CA LEU A 202 -2.83 -7.08 1.16
C LEU A 202 -3.72 -6.13 0.34
N ASP A 203 -3.23 -5.81 -0.84
CA ASP A 203 -3.90 -5.02 -1.86
C ASP A 203 -3.35 -5.53 -3.19
N VAL A 204 -3.91 -6.67 -3.63
CA VAL A 204 -3.41 -7.48 -4.75
C VAL A 204 -4.46 -7.66 -5.84
N GLU A 205 -5.35 -6.67 -5.94
CA GLU A 205 -6.30 -6.48 -7.03
C GLU A 205 -7.19 -7.71 -7.32
N GLY A 206 -7.68 -8.36 -6.24
CA GLY A 206 -8.59 -9.49 -6.26
C GLY A 206 -7.96 -10.85 -5.96
N ALA A 207 -6.63 -10.94 -5.82
CA ALA A 207 -5.94 -12.18 -5.47
C ALA A 207 -5.82 -12.41 -3.94
N GLU A 208 -6.51 -11.61 -3.11
CA GLU A 208 -6.42 -11.64 -1.65
C GLU A 208 -6.74 -13.02 -1.08
N VAL A 209 -7.79 -13.68 -1.59
CA VAL A 209 -8.17 -15.04 -1.14
C VAL A 209 -7.08 -16.05 -1.46
N LYS A 210 -6.45 -15.98 -2.64
CA LYS A 210 -5.34 -16.86 -3.01
C LYS A 210 -4.12 -16.59 -2.13
N ALA A 211 -3.76 -15.32 -1.94
CA ALA A 211 -2.65 -14.93 -1.07
C ALA A 211 -2.85 -15.43 0.37
N LEU A 212 -4.06 -15.30 0.93
CA LEU A 212 -4.40 -15.81 2.27
C LEU A 212 -4.39 -17.34 2.34
N ARG A 213 -4.80 -18.03 1.29
CA ARG A 213 -4.68 -19.50 1.20
C ARG A 213 -3.23 -19.97 1.17
N GLY A 214 -2.33 -19.20 0.54
CA GLY A 214 -0.89 -19.42 0.54
C GLY A 214 -0.17 -18.93 1.82
N ALA A 215 -0.92 -18.47 2.82
CA ALA A 215 -0.42 -17.95 4.08
C ALA A 215 -0.88 -18.75 5.31
N ARG A 216 -1.45 -19.95 5.11
CA ARG A 216 -2.14 -20.69 6.21
C ARG A 216 -1.25 -20.99 7.39
N SER A 217 -0.01 -21.40 7.15
CA SER A 217 0.94 -21.71 8.21
C SER A 217 1.37 -20.46 8.95
N MET A 218 1.67 -19.39 8.23
CA MET A 218 2.05 -18.10 8.80
C MET A 218 0.89 -17.47 9.58
N LEU A 219 -0.33 -17.46 9.03
CA LEU A 219 -1.51 -16.94 9.70
C LEU A 219 -1.82 -17.69 10.99
N GLY A 220 -1.72 -19.03 10.99
CA GLY A 220 -1.95 -19.85 12.19
C GLY A 220 -0.86 -19.70 13.24
N ARG A 221 0.39 -19.50 12.85
CA ARG A 221 1.55 -19.35 13.73
C ARG A 221 1.66 -17.95 14.34
N ASP A 222 1.51 -16.91 13.52
CA ASP A 222 1.90 -15.53 13.85
C ASP A 222 0.70 -14.67 14.23
N LEU A 223 -0.50 -14.98 13.73
CA LEU A 223 -1.73 -14.22 13.95
C LEU A 223 -1.50 -12.70 13.71
N PRO A 224 -1.00 -12.27 12.53
CA PRO A 224 -0.73 -10.87 12.26
C PRO A 224 -2.01 -10.03 12.27
N LEU A 225 -1.89 -8.71 12.49
CA LEU A 225 -2.93 -7.78 12.06
C LEU A 225 -2.94 -7.74 10.53
N VAL A 226 -4.13 -7.70 9.92
CA VAL A 226 -4.24 -7.65 8.46
C VAL A 226 -4.95 -6.36 8.04
N LEU A 227 -4.27 -5.56 7.21
CA LEU A 227 -4.87 -4.44 6.47
C LEU A 227 -5.18 -4.95 5.06
N LEU A 228 -6.46 -5.12 4.77
CA LEU A 228 -6.94 -5.86 3.60
C LEU A 228 -7.82 -4.97 2.72
N GLU A 229 -7.50 -4.86 1.42
CA GLU A 229 -8.45 -4.32 0.46
C GLU A 229 -9.61 -5.30 0.24
N VAL A 230 -10.85 -4.80 0.28
CA VAL A 230 -12.05 -5.58 0.05
C VAL A 230 -12.88 -4.92 -1.03
N GLU A 231 -12.53 -5.21 -2.29
CA GLU A 231 -13.26 -4.75 -3.46
C GLU A 231 -13.98 -5.94 -4.13
N PRO A 232 -15.32 -6.05 -3.96
CA PRO A 232 -16.08 -7.22 -4.46
C PRO A 232 -15.93 -7.44 -5.97
N GLY A 233 -15.78 -6.35 -6.75
CA GLY A 233 -15.56 -6.44 -8.20
C GLY A 233 -14.21 -7.06 -8.55
N HIS A 234 -13.14 -6.75 -7.79
CA HIS A 234 -11.82 -7.35 -7.99
C HIS A 234 -11.84 -8.83 -7.61
N LEU A 235 -12.39 -9.16 -6.43
CA LEU A 235 -12.54 -10.54 -5.98
C LEU A 235 -13.35 -11.38 -6.98
N GLY A 236 -14.48 -10.85 -7.46
CA GLY A 236 -15.35 -11.55 -8.42
C GLY A 236 -14.66 -11.87 -9.75
N ARG A 237 -13.79 -10.98 -10.25
CA ARG A 237 -12.96 -11.25 -11.45
C ARG A 237 -11.99 -12.43 -11.25
N GLN A 238 -11.58 -12.70 -10.02
CA GLN A 238 -10.74 -13.82 -9.64
C GLN A 238 -11.52 -15.07 -9.18
N GLY A 239 -12.85 -15.07 -9.33
CA GLY A 239 -13.71 -16.18 -8.90
C GLY A 239 -13.80 -16.32 -7.38
N SER A 240 -13.60 -15.24 -6.65
CA SER A 240 -13.63 -15.19 -5.20
C SER A 240 -14.68 -14.18 -4.70
N SER A 241 -14.99 -14.23 -3.43
CA SER A 241 -15.96 -13.37 -2.78
C SER A 241 -15.48 -12.88 -1.41
N VAL A 242 -16.17 -11.89 -0.86
CA VAL A 242 -15.92 -11.42 0.53
C VAL A 242 -16.19 -12.53 1.54
N GLU A 243 -17.13 -13.43 1.25
CA GLU A 243 -17.39 -14.59 2.11
C GLU A 243 -16.21 -15.58 2.12
N ASP A 244 -15.50 -15.75 1.00
CA ASP A 244 -14.28 -16.57 0.97
C ASP A 244 -13.17 -16.00 1.85
N LEU A 245 -13.03 -14.66 1.89
CA LEU A 245 -12.11 -13.98 2.82
C LEU A 245 -12.48 -14.30 4.28
N ARG A 246 -13.79 -14.17 4.61
CA ARG A 246 -14.29 -14.45 5.94
C ARG A 246 -14.07 -15.92 6.33
N GLN A 247 -14.39 -16.85 5.44
CA GLN A 247 -14.20 -18.29 5.67
C GLN A 247 -12.72 -18.67 5.88
N THR A 248 -11.79 -17.91 5.28
CA THR A 248 -10.36 -18.14 5.47
C THR A 248 -9.86 -17.66 6.83
N LEU A 249 -10.32 -16.51 7.32
CA LEU A 249 -9.77 -15.83 8.49
C LEU A 249 -10.59 -16.00 9.77
N HIS A 250 -11.93 -16.08 9.67
CA HIS A 250 -12.81 -16.21 10.84
C HIS A 250 -12.52 -17.46 11.70
N PRO A 251 -12.18 -18.63 11.13
CA PRO A 251 -11.80 -19.80 11.94
C PRO A 251 -10.54 -19.61 12.79
N LEU A 252 -9.69 -18.65 12.41
CA LEU A 252 -8.49 -18.26 13.17
C LEU A 252 -8.78 -17.19 14.23
N GLY A 253 -10.05 -16.84 14.45
CA GLY A 253 -10.46 -15.86 15.46
C GLY A 253 -10.31 -14.40 15.04
N TYR A 254 -10.22 -14.12 13.72
CA TYR A 254 -10.19 -12.75 13.23
C TYR A 254 -11.56 -12.08 13.28
N GLU A 255 -11.55 -10.86 13.77
CA GLU A 255 -12.66 -9.93 13.75
C GLU A 255 -12.37 -8.80 12.76
N ALA A 256 -13.40 -8.30 12.06
CA ALA A 256 -13.26 -7.26 11.07
C ALA A 256 -13.64 -5.88 11.63
N TYR A 257 -12.88 -4.87 11.20
CA TYR A 257 -13.08 -3.47 11.55
C TYR A 257 -13.09 -2.61 10.30
N ALA A 258 -14.14 -1.82 10.14
CA ALA A 258 -14.21 -0.78 9.10
C ALA A 258 -13.36 0.42 9.49
N ILE A 259 -12.71 1.02 8.50
CA ILE A 259 -11.88 2.22 8.68
C ILE A 259 -12.72 3.46 8.40
N ARG A 260 -12.88 4.34 9.38
CA ARG A 260 -13.59 5.63 9.24
C ARG A 260 -12.70 6.70 8.63
N GLY A 261 -13.31 7.78 8.14
CA GLY A 261 -12.60 8.93 7.56
C GLY A 261 -11.60 9.62 8.49
N ASP A 262 -11.75 9.46 9.81
CA ASP A 262 -10.82 9.94 10.84
C ASP A 262 -9.68 8.93 11.16
N ALA A 263 -9.60 7.82 10.41
CA ALA A 263 -8.72 6.67 10.63
C ALA A 263 -9.03 5.88 11.91
N ARG A 264 -10.23 6.03 12.48
CA ARG A 264 -10.70 5.19 13.59
C ARG A 264 -11.30 3.89 13.07
N LEU A 265 -11.19 2.85 13.90
CA LEU A 265 -11.69 1.52 13.63
C LEU A 265 -13.04 1.29 14.32
N VAL A 266 -14.00 0.78 13.56
CA VAL A 266 -15.32 0.38 14.07
C VAL A 266 -15.52 -1.10 13.78
N LYS A 267 -15.82 -1.90 14.82
CA LYS A 267 -16.05 -3.33 14.68
C LYS A 267 -17.27 -3.60 13.79
N ILE A 268 -17.12 -4.51 12.84
CA ILE A 268 -18.20 -4.99 11.99
C ILE A 268 -18.87 -6.19 12.69
N THR A 269 -20.18 -6.10 12.92
CA THR A 269 -20.98 -7.17 13.57
C THR A 269 -21.78 -8.02 12.58
N GLY A 270 -21.56 -7.81 11.27
CA GLY A 270 -22.26 -8.51 10.19
C GLY A 270 -21.30 -8.98 9.09
N PRO A 271 -21.78 -9.03 7.84
CA PRO A 271 -20.94 -9.34 6.68
C PRO A 271 -19.73 -8.40 6.59
N TRP A 272 -18.56 -8.94 6.23
CA TRP A 272 -17.32 -8.17 6.10
C TRP A 272 -17.37 -7.26 4.86
N GLN A 273 -18.11 -6.19 4.94
CA GLN A 273 -18.23 -5.22 3.86
C GLN A 273 -17.79 -3.85 4.36
N PRO A 274 -16.95 -3.13 3.59
CA PRO A 274 -16.65 -1.73 3.87
C PRO A 274 -17.94 -0.89 3.88
N ALA A 275 -17.98 0.13 4.72
CA ALA A 275 -19.08 1.09 4.67
C ALA A 275 -18.97 1.92 3.37
N PRO A 276 -20.09 2.26 2.68
CA PRO A 276 -20.07 2.95 1.38
C PRO A 276 -19.33 4.29 1.33
N ALA A 277 -19.16 4.97 2.46
CA ALA A 277 -18.44 6.23 2.57
C ALA A 277 -17.08 6.11 3.28
N ALA A 278 -16.62 4.87 3.51
CA ALA A 278 -15.36 4.57 4.18
C ALA A 278 -14.30 4.10 3.16
N SER A 279 -13.11 3.80 3.64
CA SER A 279 -12.08 3.12 2.87
C SER A 279 -12.57 1.74 2.39
N PRO A 280 -12.20 1.28 1.17
CA PRO A 280 -12.44 -0.09 0.75
C PRO A 280 -11.64 -1.11 1.58
N ASN A 281 -10.71 -0.64 2.39
CA ASN A 281 -9.89 -1.49 3.24
C ASN A 281 -10.55 -1.80 4.57
N LEU A 282 -10.32 -3.00 5.08
CA LEU A 282 -10.66 -3.43 6.42
C LEU A 282 -9.38 -3.68 7.24
N VAL A 283 -9.46 -3.48 8.54
CA VAL A 283 -8.49 -4.03 9.49
C VAL A 283 -9.08 -5.30 10.07
N LEU A 284 -8.34 -6.41 9.94
CA LEU A 284 -8.71 -7.68 10.54
C LEU A 284 -7.75 -7.96 11.69
N ALA A 285 -8.29 -8.20 12.87
CA ALA A 285 -7.50 -8.40 14.09
C ALA A 285 -7.96 -9.67 14.81
N PRO A 286 -7.04 -10.59 15.12
CA PRO A 286 -7.35 -11.71 16.01
C PRO A 286 -7.46 -11.21 17.45
N ALA A 287 -8.26 -11.88 18.27
CA ALA A 287 -8.47 -11.51 19.68
C ALA A 287 -7.14 -11.40 20.47
N ALA A 288 -6.16 -12.23 20.12
CA ALA A 288 -4.82 -12.20 20.72
C ALA A 288 -4.02 -10.91 20.45
N ARG A 289 -4.46 -10.07 19.50
CA ARG A 289 -3.82 -8.80 19.10
C ARG A 289 -4.72 -7.58 19.35
N ALA A 290 -5.76 -7.71 20.14
CA ALA A 290 -6.73 -6.62 20.42
C ALA A 290 -6.05 -5.37 21.00
N ASP A 291 -4.99 -5.53 21.81
CA ASP A 291 -4.18 -4.44 22.35
C ASP A 291 -3.51 -3.57 21.29
N ARG A 292 -3.16 -4.16 20.14
CA ARG A 292 -2.48 -3.48 19.05
C ARG A 292 -3.38 -2.44 18.33
N ILE A 293 -4.70 -2.63 18.37
CA ILE A 293 -5.67 -1.76 17.72
C ILE A 293 -6.41 -0.84 18.69
N GLU A 294 -6.16 -0.94 20.00
CA GLU A 294 -6.91 -0.20 21.03
C GLU A 294 -6.88 1.31 20.81
N SER A 295 -5.70 1.88 20.49
CA SER A 295 -5.54 3.31 20.23
C SER A 295 -6.26 3.80 18.97
N LEU A 296 -6.59 2.89 18.05
CA LEU A 296 -7.30 3.17 16.81
C LEU A 296 -8.81 2.95 16.93
N ARG A 297 -9.28 2.25 17.97
CA ARG A 297 -10.72 1.98 18.14
C ARG A 297 -11.48 3.25 18.51
N THR A 298 -12.69 3.36 18.01
CA THR A 298 -13.65 4.37 18.48
C THR A 298 -14.09 3.95 19.89
N PRO A 299 -14.07 4.86 20.89
CA PRO A 299 -14.69 4.58 22.18
C PRO A 299 -16.15 4.17 21.97
N VAL A 300 -16.61 3.14 22.67
CA VAL A 300 -18.00 2.65 22.64
C VAL A 300 -18.90 3.62 23.36
#